data_0bb3e96c990d8fded629bee64d4d7cd1
#
_entry.id   0bb3e96c990d8fded629bee64d4d7cd1
#
_cell.length_a   1.000
_cell.length_b   1.000
_cell.length_c   1.000
_cell.angle_alpha   90.00
_cell.angle_beta   90.00
_cell.angle_gamma   90.00
#
_symmetry.space_group_name_H-M   'P 1'
#
loop_
_entity.id
_entity.type
_entity.pdbx_description
1 polymer ?
#
loop_
_entity_poly.entity_id
_entity_poly.type
_entity_poly.pdbx_seq_one_letter_code
_entity_poly.pdbx_strand_id
1 'polypeptide(L)'
;SLSTKTPPAISSEVSFLAALPKAPSRYDPKKNYKKSFNRRNWVLKRMYINKYIAEEEYKASIKKTIEIASNEKKPIFSSDYYLEEIRKQIIKAYDEDFLYAGGLSVRSSLDISTQSMADLALKSGLLEYDKRNGYRGVIGNNVNKNWFNEHIGKDQPHNFFLAKVIKLDEVNGRVDIEVCKDKDIVQGHLLNFKWARKSLGNGHLGPKINNPNEILSQNDIIHVSADSGNLYNLEQIPKINGAIIVMDPHTGRVFALSGGFDFNESNFNRVYQAKRQPGSSFKPFVYMAALENGLQPNSLVLDAPFVLDQGKGRAKWKPENYGKKFYGPSTLRKGIENSRNLMTIRIAQYLGMDQISELAARTNIMLNMPSVLSMALGAGETSLFKLTTAYASFVNGGKKVQGTLIDRIQDRRGKNIFVNDQVLCSNCDMPYIE
;
A
#
# COMPACT_ATOMS: atom_id res chain seq x y z
N SER A 1 46.26 -43.03 -7.92
CA SER A 1 45.03 -42.80 -8.65
C SER A 1 43.89 -42.54 -7.70
N LEU A 2 43.59 -41.25 -7.46
CA LEU A 2 42.41 -40.83 -6.71
C LEU A 2 41.16 -40.99 -7.57
N SER A 3 40.44 -42.09 -7.42
CA SER A 3 39.11 -42.27 -7.96
C SER A 3 38.14 -41.45 -7.09
N THR A 4 37.93 -40.22 -7.43
CA THR A 4 36.83 -39.43 -6.88
C THR A 4 35.53 -39.95 -7.49
N LYS A 5 34.89 -40.93 -6.84
CA LYS A 5 33.52 -41.34 -7.18
C LYS A 5 32.59 -40.14 -6.94
N THR A 6 32.14 -39.54 -7.99
CA THR A 6 31.10 -38.46 -7.92
C THR A 6 29.83 -39.11 -7.40
N PRO A 7 29.18 -38.57 -6.36
CA PRO A 7 27.93 -39.15 -5.86
C PRO A 7 26.84 -39.16 -6.96
N PRO A 8 26.02 -40.22 -7.04
CA PRO A 8 24.99 -40.39 -8.11
C PRO A 8 24.01 -39.19 -8.22
N ALA A 9 23.88 -38.41 -7.15
CA ALA A 9 23.11 -37.16 -7.15
C ALA A 9 23.67 -36.12 -8.09
N ILE A 10 25.00 -35.91 -8.06
CA ILE A 10 25.70 -34.90 -8.86
C ILE A 10 25.63 -35.25 -10.34
N SER A 11 25.77 -36.51 -10.71
CA SER A 11 25.74 -36.96 -12.14
C SER A 11 24.37 -36.71 -12.79
N SER A 12 23.26 -36.89 -12.06
CA SER A 12 21.93 -36.58 -12.56
C SER A 12 21.75 -35.10 -12.83
N GLU A 13 22.20 -34.21 -11.94
CA GLU A 13 22.07 -32.78 -12.05
C GLU A 13 23.01 -32.20 -13.13
N VAL A 14 24.27 -32.63 -13.16
CA VAL A 14 25.25 -32.21 -14.18
C VAL A 14 24.78 -32.62 -15.57
N SER A 15 24.28 -33.88 -15.76
CA SER A 15 23.76 -34.30 -17.05
C SER A 15 22.53 -33.55 -17.50
N PHE A 16 21.71 -33.09 -16.56
CA PHE A 16 20.58 -32.21 -16.84
C PHE A 16 21.05 -30.82 -17.29
N LEU A 17 21.97 -30.22 -16.57
CA LEU A 17 22.55 -28.91 -16.95
C LEU A 17 23.25 -29.00 -18.34
N ALA A 18 23.99 -30.07 -18.61
CA ALA A 18 24.60 -30.31 -19.91
C ALA A 18 23.59 -30.52 -21.05
N ALA A 19 22.36 -30.92 -20.72
CA ALA A 19 21.29 -31.10 -21.69
C ALA A 19 20.67 -29.78 -22.19
N LEU A 20 20.69 -28.72 -21.38
CA LEU A 20 20.00 -27.45 -21.63
C LEU A 20 20.57 -26.63 -22.82
N PRO A 21 21.90 -26.49 -23.01
CA PRO A 21 22.47 -25.64 -24.06
C PRO A 21 22.01 -25.98 -25.48
N LYS A 22 21.62 -27.24 -25.75
CA LYS A 22 21.17 -27.66 -27.09
C LYS A 22 19.89 -26.94 -27.53
N ALA A 23 18.93 -26.69 -26.65
CA ALA A 23 17.69 -25.97 -26.92
C ALA A 23 17.01 -25.62 -25.57
N PRO A 24 17.44 -24.49 -24.92
CA PRO A 24 17.00 -24.17 -23.56
C PRO A 24 15.49 -24.12 -23.38
N SER A 25 14.78 -23.44 -24.27
CA SER A 25 13.31 -23.31 -24.20
C SER A 25 12.58 -24.64 -24.43
N ARG A 26 13.14 -25.54 -25.24
CA ARG A 26 12.54 -26.84 -25.53
C ARG A 26 12.73 -27.85 -24.38
N TYR A 27 13.83 -27.71 -23.63
CA TYR A 27 14.20 -28.60 -22.52
C TYR A 27 14.05 -27.88 -21.16
N ASP A 28 13.29 -26.80 -21.12
CA ASP A 28 12.87 -26.15 -19.86
C ASP A 28 11.99 -27.11 -19.06
N PRO A 29 12.41 -27.55 -17.87
CA PRO A 29 11.68 -28.55 -17.10
C PRO A 29 10.37 -28.01 -16.52
N LYS A 30 10.24 -26.67 -16.32
CA LYS A 30 8.99 -26.06 -15.90
C LYS A 30 7.89 -26.17 -16.95
N LYS A 31 8.27 -26.07 -18.24
CA LYS A 31 7.32 -26.10 -19.37
C LYS A 31 7.18 -27.50 -20.02
N ASN A 32 8.27 -28.26 -20.06
CA ASN A 32 8.38 -29.51 -20.84
C ASN A 32 9.09 -30.59 -20.04
N TYR A 33 8.64 -30.92 -18.84
CA TYR A 33 9.28 -31.87 -17.93
C TYR A 33 9.68 -33.19 -18.61
N LYS A 34 8.76 -33.84 -19.32
CA LYS A 34 8.99 -35.14 -19.98
C LYS A 34 10.10 -35.09 -21.05
N LYS A 35 10.18 -33.98 -21.82
CA LYS A 35 11.23 -33.78 -22.83
C LYS A 35 12.58 -33.52 -22.16
N SER A 36 12.60 -32.75 -21.08
CA SER A 36 13.80 -32.45 -20.29
C SER A 36 14.35 -33.71 -19.64
N PHE A 37 13.49 -34.53 -19.04
CA PHE A 37 13.83 -35.78 -18.42
C PHE A 37 14.42 -36.78 -19.44
N ASN A 38 13.80 -36.95 -20.60
CA ASN A 38 14.29 -37.81 -21.65
C ASN A 38 15.66 -37.34 -22.20
N ARG A 39 15.86 -36.04 -22.33
CA ARG A 39 17.13 -35.46 -22.79
C ARG A 39 18.25 -35.67 -21.76
N ARG A 40 17.99 -35.49 -20.47
CA ARG A 40 18.92 -35.83 -19.39
C ARG A 40 19.32 -37.27 -19.44
N ASN A 41 18.36 -38.17 -19.56
CA ASN A 41 18.63 -39.61 -19.62
C ASN A 41 19.46 -39.99 -20.86
N TRP A 42 19.26 -39.32 -21.98
CA TRP A 42 20.11 -39.48 -23.16
C TRP A 42 21.56 -39.02 -22.87
N VAL A 43 21.77 -37.91 -22.18
CA VAL A 43 23.13 -37.47 -21.79
C VAL A 43 23.78 -38.47 -20.83
N LEU A 44 23.07 -38.94 -19.81
CA LEU A 44 23.54 -40.00 -18.89
C LEU A 44 23.96 -41.28 -19.64
N LYS A 45 23.17 -41.71 -20.62
CA LYS A 45 23.51 -42.87 -21.46
C LYS A 45 24.81 -42.62 -22.23
N ARG A 46 25.02 -41.43 -22.78
CA ARG A 46 26.28 -41.09 -23.50
C ARG A 46 27.47 -41.04 -22.56
N MET A 47 27.30 -40.52 -21.34
CA MET A 47 28.34 -40.51 -20.30
C MET A 47 28.76 -41.94 -19.93
N TYR A 48 27.80 -42.85 -19.80
CA TYR A 48 28.07 -44.27 -19.53
C TYR A 48 28.80 -44.94 -20.70
N ILE A 49 28.30 -44.81 -21.95
CA ILE A 49 28.92 -45.41 -23.14
C ILE A 49 30.36 -44.93 -23.34
N ASN A 50 30.63 -43.66 -23.07
CA ASN A 50 31.94 -43.03 -23.17
C ASN A 50 32.84 -43.28 -21.94
N LYS A 51 32.38 -44.09 -20.97
CA LYS A 51 33.11 -44.46 -19.75
C LYS A 51 33.41 -43.28 -18.79
N TYR A 52 32.63 -42.23 -18.86
CA TYR A 52 32.76 -41.11 -17.92
C TYR A 52 32.11 -41.40 -16.56
N ILE A 53 31.11 -42.32 -16.53
CA ILE A 53 30.46 -42.80 -15.31
C ILE A 53 30.36 -44.33 -15.32
N ALA A 54 30.37 -44.94 -14.13
CA ALA A 54 30.22 -46.38 -13.97
C ALA A 54 28.77 -46.83 -14.20
N GLU A 55 28.57 -48.15 -14.47
CA GLU A 55 27.25 -48.71 -14.71
C GLU A 55 26.30 -48.53 -13.51
N GLU A 56 26.81 -48.75 -12.31
CA GLU A 56 26.06 -48.54 -11.06
C GLU A 56 25.57 -47.12 -10.91
N GLU A 57 26.43 -46.14 -11.19
CA GLU A 57 26.16 -44.70 -11.14
C GLU A 57 25.12 -44.32 -12.22
N TYR A 58 25.24 -44.88 -13.43
CA TYR A 58 24.25 -44.67 -14.48
C TYR A 58 22.88 -45.17 -14.06
N LYS A 59 22.78 -46.43 -13.54
CA LYS A 59 21.52 -47.03 -13.09
C LYS A 59 20.88 -46.29 -11.93
N ALA A 60 21.67 -45.74 -11.02
CA ALA A 60 21.19 -44.89 -9.90
C ALA A 60 20.70 -43.54 -10.38
N SER A 61 21.45 -42.89 -11.27
CA SER A 61 21.16 -41.53 -11.77
C SER A 61 19.91 -41.49 -12.65
N ILE A 62 19.67 -42.51 -13.48
CA ILE A 62 18.52 -42.56 -14.39
C ILE A 62 17.18 -42.68 -13.64
N LYS A 63 17.19 -43.29 -12.44
CA LYS A 63 16.00 -43.43 -11.60
C LYS A 63 15.61 -42.15 -10.84
N LYS A 64 16.53 -41.21 -10.70
CA LYS A 64 16.25 -39.95 -10.01
C LYS A 64 15.30 -39.08 -10.81
N THR A 65 14.35 -38.48 -10.14
CA THR A 65 13.50 -37.41 -10.67
C THR A 65 14.29 -36.13 -10.80
N ILE A 66 13.91 -35.22 -11.70
CA ILE A 66 14.43 -33.85 -11.76
C ILE A 66 13.62 -33.06 -10.74
N GLU A 67 14.25 -32.71 -9.64
CA GLU A 67 13.67 -31.78 -8.69
C GLU A 67 14.00 -30.37 -9.15
N ILE A 68 12.95 -29.60 -9.49
CA ILE A 68 13.07 -28.22 -9.88
C ILE A 68 12.91 -27.42 -8.59
N ALA A 69 14.02 -26.97 -8.02
CA ALA A 69 13.92 -25.95 -7.00
C ALA A 69 13.23 -24.72 -7.60
N SER A 70 12.07 -24.37 -7.12
CA SER A 70 11.48 -23.07 -7.41
C SER A 70 12.32 -22.03 -6.67
N ASN A 71 13.38 -21.56 -7.30
CA ASN A 71 14.06 -20.32 -6.92
C ASN A 71 13.20 -19.10 -7.33
N GLU A 72 11.91 -19.17 -7.10
CA GLU A 72 11.19 -17.95 -6.83
C GLU A 72 11.76 -17.46 -5.50
N LYS A 73 12.76 -16.59 -5.58
CA LYS A 73 13.10 -15.73 -4.47
C LYS A 73 11.80 -15.00 -4.17
N LYS A 74 10.99 -15.58 -3.27
CA LYS A 74 9.90 -14.81 -2.67
C LYS A 74 10.61 -13.58 -2.15
N PRO A 75 10.21 -12.39 -2.56
CA PRO A 75 10.83 -11.19 -2.01
C PRO A 75 10.77 -11.35 -0.49
N ILE A 76 11.86 -11.09 0.20
CA ILE A 76 11.95 -11.19 1.67
C ILE A 76 10.83 -10.35 2.28
N PHE A 77 10.42 -9.31 1.55
CA PHE A 77 9.32 -8.42 1.89
C PHE A 77 8.76 -7.79 0.60
N SER A 78 7.43 -7.77 0.44
CA SER A 78 6.77 -7.09 -0.67
C SER A 78 6.19 -5.77 -0.18
N SER A 79 6.61 -4.68 -0.82
CA SER A 79 6.06 -3.35 -0.64
C SER A 79 5.85 -2.71 -2.02
N ASP A 80 4.84 -3.22 -2.73
CA ASP A 80 4.66 -2.97 -4.16
C ASP A 80 4.49 -1.48 -4.48
N TYR A 81 3.69 -0.75 -3.71
CA TYR A 81 3.54 0.70 -3.87
C TYR A 81 4.86 1.46 -3.67
N TYR A 82 5.66 1.05 -2.69
CA TYR A 82 6.93 1.70 -2.37
C TYR A 82 7.96 1.43 -3.46
N LEU A 83 8.10 0.17 -3.86
CA LEU A 83 9.06 -0.25 -4.89
C LEU A 83 8.70 0.31 -6.27
N GLU A 84 7.42 0.34 -6.63
CA GLU A 84 6.95 0.91 -7.88
C GLU A 84 7.21 2.42 -7.95
N GLU A 85 7.12 3.13 -6.83
CA GLU A 85 7.44 4.55 -6.77
C GLU A 85 8.95 4.80 -6.96
N ILE A 86 9.81 3.98 -6.33
CA ILE A 86 11.26 4.01 -6.57
C ILE A 86 11.55 3.76 -8.05
N ARG A 87 10.94 2.74 -8.64
CA ARG A 87 11.11 2.42 -10.06
C ARG A 87 10.78 3.62 -10.94
N LYS A 88 9.64 4.27 -10.71
CA LYS A 88 9.22 5.47 -11.45
C LYS A 88 10.20 6.63 -11.28
N GLN A 89 10.70 6.86 -10.06
CA GLN A 89 11.65 7.93 -9.79
C GLN A 89 12.99 7.69 -10.51
N ILE A 90 13.50 6.46 -10.53
CA ILE A 90 14.75 6.11 -11.24
C ILE A 90 14.56 6.26 -12.75
N ILE A 91 13.48 5.75 -13.33
CA ILE A 91 13.21 5.89 -14.77
C ILE A 91 13.09 7.37 -15.15
N LYS A 92 12.42 8.18 -14.35
CA LYS A 92 12.29 9.63 -14.60
C LYS A 92 13.62 10.37 -14.54
N ALA A 93 14.55 9.94 -13.67
CA ALA A 93 15.83 10.61 -13.45
C ALA A 93 16.93 10.14 -14.43
N TYR A 94 16.88 8.90 -14.85
CA TYR A 94 17.96 8.27 -15.58
C TYR A 94 17.54 7.59 -16.89
N ASP A 95 16.42 6.97 -17.00
CA ASP A 95 15.78 6.22 -18.08
C ASP A 95 15.53 4.74 -17.72
N GLU A 96 14.87 4.01 -18.61
CA GLU A 96 14.47 2.62 -18.40
C GLU A 96 15.65 1.66 -18.63
N ASP A 97 16.49 1.91 -19.63
CA ASP A 97 17.67 1.07 -19.93
C ASP A 97 18.68 1.12 -18.80
N PHE A 98 18.85 2.29 -18.18
CA PHE A 98 19.71 2.44 -17.01
C PHE A 98 19.23 1.59 -15.82
N LEU A 99 17.92 1.54 -15.59
CA LEU A 99 17.35 0.72 -14.52
C LEU A 99 17.54 -0.77 -14.76
N TYR A 100 17.22 -1.27 -15.97
CA TYR A 100 17.16 -2.71 -16.22
C TYR A 100 18.48 -3.31 -16.74
N ALA A 101 19.29 -2.54 -17.44
CA ALA A 101 20.56 -2.98 -17.98
C ALA A 101 21.78 -2.46 -17.19
N GLY A 102 21.63 -1.44 -16.36
CA GLY A 102 22.72 -0.79 -15.63
C GLY A 102 23.33 -1.62 -14.49
N GLY A 103 22.68 -2.68 -14.03
CA GLY A 103 23.14 -3.48 -12.88
C GLY A 103 23.22 -2.66 -11.59
N LEU A 104 22.17 -1.89 -11.33
CA LEU A 104 22.11 -0.97 -10.20
C LEU A 104 21.90 -1.69 -8.85
N SER A 105 22.55 -1.16 -7.82
CA SER A 105 22.23 -1.43 -6.42
C SER A 105 21.55 -0.20 -5.82
N VAL A 106 20.27 -0.34 -5.47
CA VAL A 106 19.46 0.74 -4.92
C VAL A 106 19.19 0.47 -3.45
N ARG A 107 19.67 1.36 -2.57
CA ARG A 107 19.34 1.35 -1.17
C ARG A 107 18.18 2.32 -0.92
N SER A 108 17.07 1.80 -0.45
CA SER A 108 15.91 2.60 -0.05
C SER A 108 15.99 2.99 1.41
N SER A 109 15.19 3.98 1.81
CA SER A 109 14.95 4.34 3.21
C SER A 109 13.84 3.49 3.88
N LEU A 110 13.31 2.49 3.18
CA LEU A 110 12.27 1.60 3.69
C LEU A 110 12.72 0.90 4.98
N ASP A 111 11.91 1.00 6.02
CA ASP A 111 12.00 0.18 7.23
C ASP A 111 10.92 -0.89 7.21
N ILE A 112 11.34 -2.17 7.21
CA ILE A 112 10.44 -3.31 7.04
C ILE A 112 9.40 -3.39 8.16
N SER A 113 9.79 -3.11 9.39
CA SER A 113 8.90 -3.19 10.54
C SER A 113 7.85 -2.09 10.50
N THR A 114 8.27 -0.88 10.21
CA THR A 114 7.38 0.28 10.04
C THR A 114 6.42 0.10 8.86
N GLN A 115 6.90 -0.45 7.73
CA GLN A 115 6.05 -0.74 6.58
C GLN A 115 4.98 -1.79 6.92
N SER A 116 5.36 -2.86 7.62
CA SER A 116 4.40 -3.90 8.04
C SER A 116 3.32 -3.32 8.96
N MET A 117 3.70 -2.47 9.90
CA MET A 117 2.75 -1.78 10.79
C MET A 117 1.84 -0.81 10.02
N ALA A 118 2.40 -0.07 9.07
CA ALA A 118 1.64 0.87 8.24
C ALA A 118 0.62 0.15 7.35
N ASP A 119 1.04 -0.94 6.69
CA ASP A 119 0.14 -1.77 5.87
C ASP A 119 -1.00 -2.36 6.70
N LEU A 120 -0.68 -2.90 7.88
CA LEU A 120 -1.68 -3.44 8.79
C LEU A 120 -2.67 -2.36 9.26
N ALA A 121 -2.17 -1.19 9.67
CA ALA A 121 -2.99 -0.08 10.13
C ALA A 121 -3.93 0.44 9.03
N LEU A 122 -3.40 0.64 7.80
CA LEU A 122 -4.21 1.08 6.67
C LEU A 122 -5.29 0.06 6.33
N LYS A 123 -4.92 -1.21 6.17
CA LYS A 123 -5.85 -2.27 5.80
C LYS A 123 -6.92 -2.48 6.86
N SER A 124 -6.53 -2.54 8.13
CA SER A 124 -7.50 -2.66 9.24
C SER A 124 -8.47 -1.49 9.29
N GLY A 125 -7.97 -0.25 9.14
CA GLY A 125 -8.82 0.94 9.12
C GLY A 125 -9.81 0.96 7.96
N LEU A 126 -9.38 0.54 6.75
CA LEU A 126 -10.25 0.44 5.58
C LEU A 126 -11.32 -0.64 5.74
N LEU A 127 -10.95 -1.80 6.26
CA LEU A 127 -11.87 -2.90 6.54
C LEU A 127 -12.91 -2.51 7.60
N GLU A 128 -12.46 -1.91 8.69
CA GLU A 128 -13.35 -1.46 9.76
C GLU A 128 -14.34 -0.40 9.27
N TYR A 129 -13.86 0.58 8.51
CA TYR A 129 -14.73 1.59 7.90
C TYR A 129 -15.74 0.95 6.94
N ASP A 130 -15.29 0.03 6.09
CA ASP A 130 -16.15 -0.63 5.10
C ASP A 130 -17.22 -1.50 5.79
N LYS A 131 -16.84 -2.27 6.83
CA LYS A 131 -17.77 -3.07 7.63
C LYS A 131 -18.82 -2.20 8.34
N ARG A 132 -18.46 -1.01 8.80
CA ARG A 132 -19.43 -0.05 9.39
C ARG A 132 -20.48 0.44 8.39
N ASN A 133 -20.20 0.38 7.09
CA ASN A 133 -21.15 0.73 6.02
C ASN A 133 -21.98 -0.47 5.54
N GLY A 134 -21.82 -1.62 6.17
CA GLY A 134 -22.63 -2.79 5.96
C GLY A 134 -22.11 -3.79 4.92
N TYR A 135 -22.72 -4.95 4.95
CA TYR A 135 -22.40 -6.08 4.08
C TYR A 135 -23.07 -5.91 2.71
N ARG A 136 -22.33 -6.17 1.65
CA ARG A 136 -22.82 -6.01 0.27
C ARG A 136 -23.30 -7.31 -0.37
N GLY A 137 -23.22 -8.40 0.39
CA GLY A 137 -23.69 -9.71 -0.07
C GLY A 137 -22.52 -10.64 -0.43
N VAL A 138 -22.90 -11.82 -0.88
CA VAL A 138 -21.99 -12.88 -1.29
C VAL A 138 -21.33 -12.58 -2.62
N ILE A 139 -20.21 -13.24 -2.91
CA ILE A 139 -19.48 -13.09 -4.18
C ILE A 139 -20.28 -13.75 -5.32
N GLY A 140 -20.91 -14.88 -5.02
CA GLY A 140 -21.72 -15.64 -5.94
C GLY A 140 -22.31 -16.85 -5.24
N ASN A 141 -23.12 -17.62 -5.99
CA ASN A 141 -23.63 -18.90 -5.55
C ASN A 141 -23.20 -19.97 -6.54
N ASN A 142 -22.55 -21.02 -6.07
CA ASN A 142 -22.04 -22.08 -6.94
C ASN A 142 -22.50 -23.46 -6.47
N VAL A 143 -23.48 -24.00 -7.15
CA VAL A 143 -24.01 -25.36 -6.93
C VAL A 143 -23.05 -26.44 -7.49
N ASN A 144 -22.14 -26.07 -8.41
CA ASN A 144 -21.24 -27.01 -9.07
C ASN A 144 -20.15 -27.53 -8.12
N LYS A 145 -19.80 -28.82 -8.26
CA LYS A 145 -18.70 -29.45 -7.49
C LYS A 145 -17.32 -28.92 -7.87
N ASN A 146 -17.18 -28.21 -8.98
CA ASN A 146 -15.89 -27.74 -9.51
C ASN A 146 -15.52 -26.30 -9.11
N TRP A 147 -16.28 -25.65 -8.21
CA TRP A 147 -16.00 -24.28 -7.79
C TRP A 147 -14.56 -24.08 -7.28
N PHE A 148 -14.03 -25.11 -6.61
CA PHE A 148 -12.68 -25.11 -6.08
C PHE A 148 -11.63 -25.02 -7.18
N ASN A 149 -11.76 -25.85 -8.24
CA ASN A 149 -10.81 -25.87 -9.35
C ASN A 149 -10.76 -24.55 -10.13
N GLU A 150 -11.85 -23.79 -10.09
CA GLU A 150 -11.94 -22.46 -10.73
C GLU A 150 -11.23 -21.37 -9.92
N HIS A 151 -11.01 -21.60 -8.62
CA HIS A 151 -10.52 -20.58 -7.68
C HIS A 151 -9.20 -20.96 -7.00
N ILE A 152 -8.76 -22.23 -7.12
CA ILE A 152 -7.50 -22.69 -6.54
C ILE A 152 -6.31 -21.92 -7.13
N GLY A 153 -5.40 -21.49 -6.24
CA GLY A 153 -4.17 -20.79 -6.63
C GLY A 153 -4.38 -19.36 -7.11
N LYS A 154 -5.59 -18.79 -7.00
CA LYS A 154 -5.81 -17.37 -7.19
C LYS A 154 -5.52 -16.65 -5.89
N ASP A 155 -4.52 -15.77 -5.93
CA ASP A 155 -4.21 -14.91 -4.79
C ASP A 155 -5.42 -14.02 -4.45
N GLN A 156 -5.82 -14.04 -3.20
CA GLN A 156 -6.86 -13.16 -2.68
C GLN A 156 -6.24 -11.97 -1.96
N PRO A 157 -6.85 -10.78 -2.04
CA PRO A 157 -6.34 -9.62 -1.33
C PRO A 157 -6.22 -9.88 0.18
N HIS A 158 -5.16 -9.38 0.79
CA HIS A 158 -5.00 -9.32 2.24
C HIS A 158 -5.09 -10.67 2.98
N ASN A 159 -4.57 -11.76 2.40
CA ASN A 159 -4.65 -13.10 3.00
C ASN A 159 -6.10 -13.57 3.27
N PHE A 160 -7.07 -13.07 2.51
CA PHE A 160 -8.40 -13.62 2.50
C PHE A 160 -8.40 -14.96 1.75
N PHE A 161 -9.37 -15.79 2.12
CA PHE A 161 -9.64 -17.03 1.43
C PHE A 161 -11.05 -16.99 0.85
N LEU A 162 -11.24 -17.67 -0.26
CA LEU A 162 -12.59 -17.97 -0.74
C LEU A 162 -13.11 -19.18 0.02
N ALA A 163 -14.36 -19.09 0.44
CA ALA A 163 -15.03 -20.18 1.13
C ALA A 163 -16.43 -20.40 0.56
N LYS A 164 -16.85 -21.67 0.53
CA LYS A 164 -18.19 -22.09 0.16
C LYS A 164 -18.97 -22.47 1.41
N VAL A 165 -20.18 -21.94 1.56
CA VAL A 165 -21.09 -22.31 2.62
C VAL A 165 -21.67 -23.71 2.36
N ILE A 166 -21.41 -24.66 3.25
CA ILE A 166 -21.84 -26.05 3.11
C ILE A 166 -23.14 -26.29 3.86
N LYS A 167 -23.19 -25.82 5.10
CA LYS A 167 -24.35 -26.04 5.97
C LYS A 167 -24.55 -24.84 6.88
N LEU A 168 -25.81 -24.51 7.09
CA LEU A 168 -26.26 -23.50 8.05
C LEU A 168 -27.07 -24.22 9.14
N ASP A 169 -26.65 -24.09 10.39
CA ASP A 169 -27.36 -24.61 11.55
C ASP A 169 -28.11 -23.44 12.21
N GLU A 170 -29.41 -23.39 11.96
CA GLU A 170 -30.28 -22.32 12.44
C GLU A 170 -30.45 -22.32 13.98
N VAL A 171 -30.38 -23.49 14.59
CA VAL A 171 -30.60 -23.66 16.03
C VAL A 171 -29.38 -23.13 16.81
N ASN A 172 -28.19 -23.48 16.36
CA ASN A 172 -26.95 -23.13 17.05
C ASN A 172 -26.24 -21.91 16.44
N GLY A 173 -26.78 -21.34 15.35
CA GLY A 173 -26.17 -20.20 14.64
C GLY A 173 -24.80 -20.52 14.03
N ARG A 174 -24.52 -21.79 13.73
CA ARG A 174 -23.24 -22.25 13.21
C ARG A 174 -23.30 -22.35 11.68
N VAL A 175 -22.22 -21.96 11.04
CA VAL A 175 -22.04 -22.07 9.60
C VAL A 175 -20.82 -22.91 9.31
N ASP A 176 -21.01 -24.05 8.65
CA ASP A 176 -19.94 -24.92 8.18
C ASP A 176 -19.53 -24.47 6.76
N ILE A 177 -18.24 -24.33 6.54
CA ILE A 177 -17.66 -23.84 5.29
C ILE A 177 -16.53 -24.73 4.78
N GLU A 178 -16.36 -24.77 3.45
CA GLU A 178 -15.18 -25.29 2.79
C GLU A 178 -14.33 -24.12 2.33
N VAL A 179 -13.10 -24.03 2.82
CA VAL A 179 -12.18 -22.93 2.55
C VAL A 179 -11.14 -23.37 1.54
N CYS A 180 -10.96 -22.60 0.47
CA CYS A 180 -9.91 -22.77 -0.51
C CYS A 180 -8.60 -22.21 0.05
N LYS A 181 -7.73 -23.08 0.57
CA LYS A 181 -6.45 -22.68 1.14
C LYS A 181 -5.31 -23.32 0.35
N ASP A 182 -4.46 -22.48 -0.26
CA ASP A 182 -3.36 -22.91 -1.15
C ASP A 182 -3.83 -23.83 -2.26
N LYS A 183 -3.59 -25.15 -2.14
CA LYS A 183 -3.95 -26.17 -3.12
C LYS A 183 -4.99 -27.17 -2.58
N ASP A 184 -5.52 -26.94 -1.39
CA ASP A 184 -6.39 -27.87 -0.68
C ASP A 184 -7.72 -27.20 -0.26
N ILE A 185 -8.70 -28.05 0.03
CA ILE A 185 -9.95 -27.66 0.67
C ILE A 185 -9.85 -28.01 2.16
N VAL A 186 -10.05 -27.01 3.01
CA VAL A 186 -10.06 -27.18 4.45
C VAL A 186 -11.47 -26.94 4.97
N GLN A 187 -11.97 -27.84 5.83
CA GLN A 187 -13.24 -27.66 6.52
C GLN A 187 -13.07 -26.67 7.69
N GLY A 188 -14.02 -25.77 7.84
CA GLY A 188 -13.99 -24.75 8.88
C GLY A 188 -15.37 -24.28 9.31
N HIS A 189 -15.38 -23.36 10.26
CA HIS A 189 -16.60 -22.77 10.80
C HIS A 189 -16.50 -21.26 10.80
N LEU A 190 -17.59 -20.60 10.42
CA LEU A 190 -17.67 -19.15 10.39
C LEU A 190 -17.98 -18.61 11.80
N LEU A 191 -17.18 -17.64 12.26
CA LEU A 191 -17.38 -16.93 13.52
C LEU A 191 -18.11 -15.60 13.28
N ASN A 192 -17.41 -14.54 13.13
CA ASN A 192 -17.89 -13.17 13.19
C ASN A 192 -18.68 -12.73 11.94
N PHE A 193 -19.95 -13.08 11.85
CA PHE A 193 -20.85 -12.64 10.79
C PHE A 193 -21.88 -11.56 11.24
N LYS A 194 -22.04 -11.33 12.55
CA LYS A 194 -23.06 -10.40 13.09
C LYS A 194 -22.92 -8.95 12.64
N TRP A 195 -21.72 -8.55 12.23
CA TRP A 195 -21.48 -7.22 11.65
C TRP A 195 -22.13 -7.05 10.27
N ALA A 196 -22.44 -8.16 9.58
CA ALA A 196 -22.81 -8.20 8.17
C ALA A 196 -24.26 -7.73 7.91
N ARG A 197 -24.68 -6.67 8.57
CA ARG A 197 -25.95 -6.00 8.30
C ARG A 197 -25.98 -5.51 6.86
N LYS A 198 -27.09 -5.73 6.16
CA LYS A 198 -27.25 -5.33 4.76
C LYS A 198 -27.00 -3.82 4.60
N SER A 199 -26.13 -3.43 3.69
CA SER A 199 -25.97 -2.03 3.31
C SER A 199 -27.17 -1.56 2.49
N LEU A 200 -27.83 -0.49 2.95
CA LEU A 200 -28.96 0.15 2.28
C LEU A 200 -28.54 1.39 1.46
N GLY A 201 -27.25 1.68 1.43
CA GLY A 201 -26.68 2.87 0.81
C GLY A 201 -26.68 4.10 1.75
N ASN A 202 -25.91 5.13 1.37
CA ASN A 202 -25.79 6.40 2.13
C ASN A 202 -25.51 6.25 3.63
N GLY A 203 -24.80 5.19 4.05
CA GLY A 203 -24.49 4.90 5.44
C GLY A 203 -25.63 4.27 6.25
N HIS A 204 -26.78 3.98 5.62
CA HIS A 204 -27.88 3.31 6.27
C HIS A 204 -27.68 1.79 6.29
N LEU A 205 -28.01 1.16 7.41
CA LEU A 205 -27.88 -0.26 7.63
C LEU A 205 -29.24 -0.91 7.83
N GLY A 206 -29.40 -2.12 7.31
CA GLY A 206 -30.52 -3.01 7.61
C GLY A 206 -30.59 -3.40 9.10
N PRO A 207 -31.52 -4.27 9.49
CA PRO A 207 -31.67 -4.76 10.86
C PRO A 207 -30.40 -5.48 11.36
N LYS A 208 -30.31 -5.69 12.66
CA LYS A 208 -29.22 -6.51 13.24
C LYS A 208 -29.40 -7.96 12.82
N ILE A 209 -28.27 -8.62 12.54
CA ILE A 209 -28.26 -10.04 12.17
C ILE A 209 -28.21 -10.89 13.43
N ASN A 210 -29.20 -11.73 13.60
CA ASN A 210 -29.28 -12.69 14.70
C ASN A 210 -28.96 -14.11 14.22
N ASN A 211 -29.32 -14.42 12.97
CA ASN A 211 -29.17 -15.74 12.37
C ASN A 211 -28.37 -15.65 11.05
N PRO A 212 -27.43 -16.56 10.78
CA PRO A 212 -26.67 -16.55 9.53
C PRO A 212 -27.54 -16.67 8.28
N ASN A 213 -28.69 -17.31 8.34
CA ASN A 213 -29.63 -17.47 7.21
C ASN A 213 -30.24 -16.15 6.71
N GLU A 214 -30.12 -15.06 7.50
CA GLU A 214 -30.57 -13.73 7.08
C GLU A 214 -29.66 -13.12 5.98
N ILE A 215 -28.42 -13.65 5.85
CA ILE A 215 -27.41 -13.09 4.95
C ILE A 215 -26.69 -14.13 4.10
N LEU A 216 -26.74 -15.41 4.44
CA LEU A 216 -26.08 -16.51 3.77
C LEU A 216 -27.06 -17.62 3.41
N SER A 217 -26.77 -18.30 2.32
CA SER A 217 -27.48 -19.51 1.85
C SER A 217 -26.46 -20.61 1.56
N GLN A 218 -26.93 -21.86 1.52
CA GLN A 218 -26.09 -22.98 1.11
C GLN A 218 -25.55 -22.77 -0.31
N ASN A 219 -24.30 -23.12 -0.53
CA ASN A 219 -23.51 -22.92 -1.74
C ASN A 219 -23.10 -21.47 -2.04
N ASP A 220 -23.32 -20.53 -1.14
CA ASP A 220 -22.79 -19.18 -1.29
C ASP A 220 -21.26 -19.19 -1.21
N ILE A 221 -20.64 -18.40 -2.07
CA ILE A 221 -19.20 -18.11 -2.07
C ILE A 221 -18.96 -16.80 -1.36
N ILE A 222 -18.09 -16.82 -0.37
CA ILE A 222 -17.78 -15.70 0.50
C ILE A 222 -16.27 -15.51 0.69
N HIS A 223 -15.85 -14.31 1.08
CA HIS A 223 -14.50 -14.10 1.58
C HIS A 223 -14.44 -14.36 3.09
N VAL A 224 -13.37 -15.02 3.51
CA VAL A 224 -13.10 -15.26 4.93
C VAL A 224 -11.63 -14.97 5.25
N SER A 225 -11.37 -14.62 6.50
CA SER A 225 -10.02 -14.57 7.08
C SER A 225 -9.88 -15.64 8.15
N ALA A 226 -8.69 -16.26 8.25
CA ALA A 226 -8.42 -17.23 9.31
C ALA A 226 -8.36 -16.52 10.68
N ASP A 227 -8.92 -17.17 11.70
CA ASP A 227 -8.82 -16.74 13.10
C ASP A 227 -7.91 -17.71 13.86
N SER A 228 -8.44 -18.70 14.50
CA SER A 228 -7.70 -19.73 15.25
C SER A 228 -8.19 -21.13 14.88
N GLY A 229 -7.27 -22.04 14.63
CA GLY A 229 -7.59 -23.40 14.21
C GLY A 229 -8.41 -23.43 12.92
N ASN A 230 -9.61 -24.03 12.97
CA ASN A 230 -10.55 -24.10 11.84
C ASN A 230 -11.66 -23.04 11.91
N LEU A 231 -11.43 -21.94 12.62
CA LEU A 231 -12.36 -20.85 12.75
C LEU A 231 -12.02 -19.71 11.79
N TYR A 232 -13.03 -19.12 11.19
CA TYR A 232 -12.90 -18.08 10.17
C TYR A 232 -13.87 -16.93 10.42
N ASN A 233 -13.44 -15.73 10.09
CA ASN A 233 -14.27 -14.53 10.13
C ASN A 233 -14.82 -14.23 8.74
N LEU A 234 -16.10 -13.80 8.67
CA LEU A 234 -16.68 -13.30 7.42
C LEU A 234 -16.00 -11.97 7.04
N GLU A 235 -15.58 -11.87 5.79
CA GLU A 235 -14.90 -10.70 5.26
C GLU A 235 -15.55 -10.19 3.97
N GLN A 236 -15.21 -8.98 3.60
CA GLN A 236 -15.48 -8.44 2.27
C GLN A 236 -14.34 -7.52 1.84
N ILE A 237 -14.01 -7.51 0.55
CA ILE A 237 -13.02 -6.58 0.01
C ILE A 237 -13.59 -5.17 0.08
N PRO A 238 -12.92 -4.20 0.71
CA PRO A 238 -13.45 -2.84 0.86
C PRO A 238 -13.60 -2.15 -0.50
N LYS A 239 -14.72 -1.47 -0.72
CA LYS A 239 -14.92 -0.61 -1.90
C LYS A 239 -14.22 0.73 -1.77
N ILE A 240 -13.97 1.16 -0.55
CA ILE A 240 -13.21 2.37 -0.27
C ILE A 240 -11.71 2.09 -0.35
N ASN A 241 -10.95 3.15 -0.53
CA ASN A 241 -9.50 3.06 -0.57
C ASN A 241 -8.88 4.23 0.17
N GLY A 242 -7.61 4.11 0.55
CA GLY A 242 -6.88 5.12 1.30
C GLY A 242 -5.39 5.02 1.06
N ALA A 243 -4.63 5.80 1.80
CA ALA A 243 -3.17 5.76 1.76
C ALA A 243 -2.57 6.11 3.12
N ILE A 244 -1.37 5.64 3.35
CA ILE A 244 -0.56 5.96 4.51
C ILE A 244 0.87 6.24 4.08
N ILE A 245 1.54 7.15 4.78
CA ILE A 245 2.96 7.42 4.64
C ILE A 245 3.55 7.69 6.03
N VAL A 246 4.74 7.16 6.28
CA VAL A 246 5.52 7.42 7.49
C VAL A 246 6.87 8.00 7.08
N MET A 247 7.17 9.18 7.58
CA MET A 247 8.36 9.96 7.21
C MET A 247 9.10 10.43 8.45
N ASP A 248 10.44 10.39 8.40
CA ASP A 248 11.29 11.08 9.35
C ASP A 248 11.22 12.60 9.08
N PRO A 249 10.75 13.40 10.04
CA PRO A 249 10.60 14.84 9.84
C PRO A 249 11.94 15.59 9.74
N HIS A 250 13.03 15.03 10.22
CA HIS A 250 14.35 15.68 10.21
C HIS A 250 15.11 15.44 8.91
N THR A 251 15.04 14.22 8.37
CA THR A 251 15.80 13.81 7.18
C THR A 251 14.96 13.74 5.91
N GLY A 252 13.63 13.71 6.02
CA GLY A 252 12.71 13.47 4.91
C GLY A 252 12.65 12.03 4.42
N ARG A 253 13.37 11.09 5.07
CA ARG A 253 13.33 9.67 4.71
C ARG A 253 11.95 9.08 4.92
N VAL A 254 11.42 8.44 3.90
CA VAL A 254 10.13 7.73 3.96
C VAL A 254 10.39 6.30 4.41
N PHE A 255 9.98 5.96 5.62
CA PHE A 255 10.16 4.62 6.20
C PHE A 255 9.09 3.64 5.75
N ALA A 256 7.89 4.14 5.46
CA ALA A 256 6.78 3.32 5.00
C ALA A 256 5.83 4.10 4.08
N LEU A 257 5.26 3.39 3.10
CA LEU A 257 4.30 3.95 2.17
C LEU A 257 3.38 2.86 1.65
N SER A 258 2.07 3.08 1.74
CA SER A 258 1.07 2.26 1.06
C SER A 258 0.02 3.15 0.40
N GLY A 259 -0.20 2.95 -0.90
CA GLY A 259 -1.09 3.78 -1.73
C GLY A 259 -2.50 3.23 -1.89
N GLY A 260 -2.82 2.10 -1.27
CA GLY A 260 -4.11 1.45 -1.40
C GLY A 260 -4.24 0.19 -0.55
N PHE A 261 -5.42 -0.42 -0.60
CA PHE A 261 -5.72 -1.67 0.09
C PHE A 261 -4.92 -2.85 -0.47
N ASP A 262 -4.90 -2.98 -1.79
CA ASP A 262 -4.15 -4.02 -2.50
C ASP A 262 -3.61 -3.47 -3.82
N PHE A 263 -2.33 -3.75 -4.12
CA PHE A 263 -1.66 -3.24 -5.30
C PHE A 263 -2.15 -3.92 -6.59
N ASN A 264 -2.51 -5.21 -6.50
CA ASN A 264 -3.02 -5.96 -7.65
C ASN A 264 -4.43 -5.49 -8.06
N GLU A 265 -5.24 -5.04 -7.09
CA GLU A 265 -6.54 -4.46 -7.35
C GLU A 265 -6.44 -3.03 -7.88
N SER A 266 -5.44 -2.26 -7.45
CA SER A 266 -5.27 -0.87 -7.86
C SER A 266 -3.83 -0.40 -7.72
N ASN A 267 -3.14 -0.23 -8.85
CA ASN A 267 -1.77 0.30 -8.90
C ASN A 267 -1.72 1.83 -8.72
N PHE A 268 -2.88 2.48 -8.54
CA PHE A 268 -2.97 3.92 -8.32
C PHE A 268 -2.44 4.26 -6.92
N ASN A 269 -1.23 4.85 -6.87
CA ASN A 269 -0.59 5.24 -5.63
C ASN A 269 -1.18 6.54 -5.08
N ARG A 270 -2.08 6.44 -4.10
CA ARG A 270 -2.80 7.59 -3.53
C ARG A 270 -1.92 8.53 -2.72
N VAL A 271 -0.72 8.11 -2.34
CA VAL A 271 0.23 8.99 -1.64
C VAL A 271 0.73 10.10 -2.57
N TYR A 272 1.01 9.79 -3.83
CA TYR A 272 1.56 10.71 -4.82
C TYR A 272 0.53 11.21 -5.83
N GLN A 273 -0.36 10.32 -6.31
CA GLN A 273 -1.21 10.57 -7.47
C GLN A 273 -2.57 11.16 -7.09
N ALA A 274 -3.13 10.81 -5.93
CA ALA A 274 -4.39 11.37 -5.49
C ALA A 274 -4.19 12.81 -5.02
N LYS A 275 -4.76 13.72 -5.77
CA LYS A 275 -4.91 15.13 -5.34
C LYS A 275 -6.26 15.28 -4.66
N ARG A 276 -6.24 15.73 -3.42
CA ARG A 276 -7.43 15.90 -2.59
C ARG A 276 -7.34 17.19 -1.80
N GLN A 277 -8.50 17.73 -1.47
CA GLN A 277 -8.62 18.89 -0.61
C GLN A 277 -8.16 18.49 0.82
N PRO A 278 -7.13 19.13 1.39
CA PRO A 278 -6.69 18.84 2.74
C PRO A 278 -7.71 19.31 3.79
N GLY A 279 -8.64 20.18 3.42
CA GLY A 279 -9.61 20.73 4.34
C GLY A 279 -8.93 21.42 5.52
N SER A 280 -9.42 21.19 6.73
CA SER A 280 -8.89 21.79 7.95
C SER A 280 -7.42 21.46 8.25
N SER A 281 -6.83 20.45 7.61
CA SER A 281 -5.39 20.20 7.70
C SER A 281 -4.53 21.30 7.07
N PHE A 282 -5.13 22.20 6.28
CA PHE A 282 -4.43 23.37 5.75
C PHE A 282 -4.37 24.54 6.76
N LYS A 283 -5.26 24.59 7.75
CA LYS A 283 -5.32 25.72 8.70
C LYS A 283 -4.03 26.01 9.43
N PRO A 284 -3.21 25.04 9.88
CA PRO A 284 -1.93 25.34 10.51
C PRO A 284 -1.05 26.27 9.68
N PHE A 285 -1.08 26.21 8.35
CA PHE A 285 -0.31 27.09 7.47
C PHE A 285 -0.87 28.51 7.48
N VAL A 286 -2.19 28.69 7.57
CA VAL A 286 -2.80 30.03 7.74
C VAL A 286 -2.40 30.64 9.09
N TYR A 287 -2.38 29.84 10.14
CA TYR A 287 -1.99 30.30 11.48
C TYR A 287 -0.47 30.54 11.55
N MET A 288 0.35 29.76 10.86
CA MET A 288 1.79 30.04 10.74
C MET A 288 2.04 31.38 10.05
N ALA A 289 1.36 31.66 8.93
CA ALA A 289 1.43 32.96 8.27
C ALA A 289 1.00 34.09 9.22
N ALA A 290 -0.01 33.86 10.07
CA ALA A 290 -0.44 34.87 11.06
C ALA A 290 0.66 35.14 12.09
N LEU A 291 1.35 34.14 12.59
CA LEU A 291 2.45 34.30 13.54
C LEU A 291 3.64 35.00 12.89
N GLU A 292 4.01 34.68 11.66
CA GLU A 292 5.07 35.37 10.90
C GLU A 292 4.75 36.84 10.68
N ASN A 293 3.46 37.23 10.59
CA ASN A 293 3.00 38.59 10.43
C ASN A 293 2.65 39.27 11.78
N GLY A 294 3.24 38.81 12.89
CA GLY A 294 3.21 39.52 14.19
C GLY A 294 2.01 39.21 15.07
N LEU A 295 1.06 38.38 14.65
CA LEU A 295 0.02 37.88 15.55
C LEU A 295 0.62 36.93 16.60
N GLN A 296 0.06 36.93 17.80
CA GLN A 296 0.53 36.09 18.90
C GLN A 296 -0.51 35.01 19.23
N PRO A 297 -0.14 33.87 19.87
CA PRO A 297 -1.07 32.85 20.27
C PRO A 297 -2.28 33.35 21.10
N ASN A 298 -2.12 34.42 21.81
CA ASN A 298 -3.16 35.10 22.62
C ASN A 298 -3.89 36.24 21.88
N SER A 299 -3.50 36.59 20.64
CA SER A 299 -4.21 37.58 19.83
C SER A 299 -5.68 37.17 19.65
N LEU A 300 -6.57 38.13 19.80
CA LEU A 300 -8.01 37.92 19.71
C LEU A 300 -8.49 38.03 18.26
N VAL A 301 -9.23 37.04 17.81
CA VAL A 301 -9.93 37.05 16.52
C VAL A 301 -11.41 36.74 16.76
N LEU A 302 -12.28 37.46 16.07
CA LEU A 302 -13.72 37.35 16.26
C LEU A 302 -14.27 36.06 15.57
N ASP A 303 -14.90 35.19 16.35
CA ASP A 303 -15.67 34.06 15.84
C ASP A 303 -17.17 34.44 15.78
N ALA A 304 -17.58 35.03 14.68
CA ALA A 304 -18.93 35.55 14.43
C ALA A 304 -19.33 35.32 12.96
N PRO A 305 -20.60 35.48 12.58
CA PRO A 305 -21.05 35.36 11.21
C PRO A 305 -20.19 36.15 10.23
N PHE A 306 -19.91 35.53 9.08
CA PHE A 306 -19.13 36.11 7.99
C PHE A 306 -19.90 36.03 6.69
N VAL A 307 -19.96 37.13 5.95
CA VAL A 307 -20.63 37.17 4.65
C VAL A 307 -19.72 37.90 3.67
N LEU A 308 -19.42 37.26 2.56
CA LEU A 308 -18.66 37.85 1.46
C LEU A 308 -19.57 38.01 0.23
N ASP A 309 -19.63 39.22 -0.29
CA ASP A 309 -20.25 39.46 -1.58
C ASP A 309 -19.27 39.07 -2.70
N GLN A 310 -19.66 38.14 -3.55
CA GLN A 310 -18.84 37.61 -4.65
C GLN A 310 -19.06 38.38 -5.99
N GLY A 311 -19.80 39.47 -5.97
CA GLY A 311 -20.12 40.26 -7.14
C GLY A 311 -21.43 39.88 -7.83
N LYS A 312 -21.79 40.68 -8.87
CA LYS A 312 -23.06 40.56 -9.57
C LYS A 312 -23.31 39.13 -10.12
N GLY A 313 -24.46 38.60 -9.82
CA GLY A 313 -24.90 37.27 -10.31
C GLY A 313 -24.41 36.08 -9.52
N ARG A 314 -23.61 36.24 -8.46
CA ARG A 314 -23.16 35.18 -7.58
C ARG A 314 -23.84 35.23 -6.21
N ALA A 315 -24.17 34.09 -5.65
CA ALA A 315 -24.68 34.00 -4.29
C ALA A 315 -23.62 34.50 -3.29
N LYS A 316 -24.05 35.20 -2.24
CA LYS A 316 -23.14 35.60 -1.14
C LYS A 316 -22.56 34.36 -0.47
N TRP A 317 -21.24 34.33 -0.30
CA TRP A 317 -20.57 33.25 0.43
C TRP A 317 -20.74 33.45 1.94
N LYS A 318 -21.34 32.44 2.58
CA LYS A 318 -21.66 32.43 4.02
C LYS A 318 -21.09 31.18 4.68
N PRO A 319 -19.77 31.13 4.94
CA PRO A 319 -19.18 29.99 5.63
C PRO A 319 -19.66 29.92 7.08
N GLU A 320 -19.67 28.71 7.62
CA GLU A 320 -20.07 28.41 8.99
C GLU A 320 -19.01 27.56 9.71
N ASN A 321 -18.99 27.61 11.04
CA ASN A 321 -18.30 26.62 11.83
C ASN A 321 -19.02 25.27 11.72
N TYR A 322 -18.30 24.15 11.88
CA TYR A 322 -18.87 22.80 11.78
C TYR A 322 -20.08 22.61 12.71
N GLY A 323 -20.00 23.13 13.94
CA GLY A 323 -21.10 23.06 14.92
C GLY A 323 -22.18 24.15 14.77
N LYS A 324 -22.14 24.98 13.70
CA LYS A 324 -23.08 26.11 13.45
C LYS A 324 -23.21 27.11 14.61
N LYS A 325 -22.21 27.17 15.50
CA LYS A 325 -22.16 28.06 16.67
C LYS A 325 -21.07 29.11 16.51
N PHE A 326 -21.26 30.25 17.17
CA PHE A 326 -20.34 31.36 17.23
C PHE A 326 -19.88 31.57 18.68
N TYR A 327 -18.64 31.94 18.88
CA TYR A 327 -18.04 31.99 20.21
C TYR A 327 -17.47 33.37 20.59
N GLY A 328 -17.68 34.39 19.72
CA GLY A 328 -17.20 35.73 19.96
C GLY A 328 -15.68 35.88 19.87
N PRO A 329 -15.11 36.92 20.48
CA PRO A 329 -13.66 37.12 20.53
C PRO A 329 -12.97 35.92 21.19
N SER A 330 -12.08 35.30 20.46
CA SER A 330 -11.36 34.08 20.91
C SER A 330 -9.89 34.20 20.52
N THR A 331 -9.00 33.56 21.29
CA THR A 331 -7.56 33.60 21.01
C THR A 331 -7.20 32.77 19.78
N LEU A 332 -6.12 33.09 19.10
CA LEU A 332 -5.56 32.30 18.00
C LEU A 332 -5.45 30.84 18.40
N ARG A 333 -4.89 30.56 19.58
CA ARG A 333 -4.76 29.21 20.14
C ARG A 333 -6.10 28.48 20.14
N LYS A 334 -7.16 29.11 20.67
CA LYS A 334 -8.51 28.49 20.67
C LYS A 334 -9.07 28.27 19.26
N GLY A 335 -8.72 29.16 18.34
CA GLY A 335 -9.13 29.03 16.93
C GLY A 335 -8.57 27.79 16.28
N ILE A 336 -7.26 27.52 16.41
CA ILE A 336 -6.62 26.32 15.83
C ILE A 336 -7.00 25.03 16.58
N GLU A 337 -6.99 25.03 17.91
CA GLU A 337 -7.37 23.88 18.74
C GLU A 337 -8.77 23.34 18.41
N ASN A 338 -9.72 24.25 18.17
CA ASN A 338 -11.10 23.89 17.86
C ASN A 338 -11.42 23.93 16.36
N SER A 339 -10.42 24.12 15.52
CA SER A 339 -10.56 24.15 14.05
C SER A 339 -11.66 25.12 13.58
N ARG A 340 -11.70 26.39 14.14
CA ARG A 340 -12.73 27.39 13.84
C ARG A 340 -12.61 27.91 12.41
N ASN A 341 -13.64 27.72 11.59
CA ASN A 341 -13.64 28.18 10.20
C ASN A 341 -13.66 29.70 10.10
N LEU A 342 -14.54 30.34 10.87
CA LEU A 342 -14.77 31.79 10.75
C LEU A 342 -13.56 32.60 11.25
N MET A 343 -12.87 32.13 12.27
CA MET A 343 -11.61 32.73 12.70
C MET A 343 -10.54 32.58 11.63
N THR A 344 -10.38 31.40 11.03
CA THR A 344 -9.40 31.16 9.97
C THR A 344 -9.63 32.07 8.77
N ILE A 345 -10.89 32.28 8.36
CA ILE A 345 -11.25 33.17 7.25
C ILE A 345 -10.90 34.61 7.59
N ARG A 346 -11.18 35.09 8.81
CA ARG A 346 -10.84 36.46 9.24
C ARG A 346 -9.35 36.67 9.31
N ILE A 347 -8.58 35.68 9.78
CA ILE A 347 -7.13 35.73 9.73
C ILE A 347 -6.66 35.87 8.28
N ALA A 348 -7.16 35.04 7.38
CA ALA A 348 -6.79 35.07 5.97
C ALA A 348 -7.18 36.41 5.29
N GLN A 349 -8.34 36.97 5.66
CA GLN A 349 -8.76 38.29 5.17
C GLN A 349 -7.86 39.43 5.71
N TYR A 350 -7.44 39.33 6.96
CA TYR A 350 -6.57 40.31 7.58
C TYR A 350 -5.16 40.31 6.96
N LEU A 351 -4.58 39.12 6.76
CA LEU A 351 -3.25 38.96 6.19
C LEU A 351 -3.19 39.25 4.69
N GLY A 352 -4.29 38.98 3.99
CA GLY A 352 -4.31 38.82 2.53
C GLY A 352 -3.92 37.38 2.12
N MET A 353 -4.54 36.90 1.04
CA MET A 353 -4.29 35.58 0.57
C MET A 353 -2.90 35.38 -0.05
N ASP A 354 -2.23 36.44 -0.46
CA ASP A 354 -0.90 36.40 -1.05
C ASP A 354 0.16 35.91 -0.04
N GLN A 355 0.10 36.37 1.21
CA GLN A 355 0.96 35.90 2.29
C GLN A 355 0.80 34.37 2.54
N ILE A 356 -0.45 33.90 2.51
CA ILE A 356 -0.77 32.49 2.70
C ILE A 356 -0.33 31.66 1.50
N SER A 357 -0.49 32.20 0.27
CA SER A 357 -0.06 31.56 -0.97
C SER A 357 1.46 31.43 -1.04
N GLU A 358 2.19 32.47 -0.63
CA GLU A 358 3.64 32.45 -0.54
C GLU A 358 4.13 31.37 0.43
N LEU A 359 3.55 31.30 1.63
CA LEU A 359 3.88 30.27 2.60
C LEU A 359 3.56 28.87 2.09
N ALA A 360 2.42 28.70 1.42
CA ALA A 360 2.05 27.42 0.81
C ALA A 360 3.06 26.98 -0.27
N ALA A 361 3.61 27.94 -1.02
CA ALA A 361 4.66 27.68 -2.02
C ALA A 361 6.00 27.38 -1.33
N ARG A 362 6.42 28.13 -0.32
CA ARG A 362 7.65 27.91 0.46
C ARG A 362 7.66 26.51 1.08
N THR A 363 6.55 26.06 1.65
CA THR A 363 6.40 24.72 2.22
C THR A 363 6.14 23.61 1.18
N ASN A 364 6.06 23.97 -0.11
CA ASN A 364 5.78 23.07 -1.22
C ASN A 364 4.44 22.31 -1.12
N ILE A 365 3.50 22.78 -0.30
CA ILE A 365 2.18 22.14 -0.18
C ILE A 365 1.30 22.45 -1.39
N MET A 366 1.33 23.71 -1.87
CA MET A 366 0.68 24.18 -3.11
C MET A 366 1.55 25.27 -3.74
N LEU A 367 1.96 25.08 -5.00
CA LEU A 367 2.83 26.05 -5.71
C LEU A 367 2.06 27.25 -6.28
N ASN A 368 0.84 27.04 -6.75
CA ASN A 368 0.01 28.05 -7.42
C ASN A 368 -1.38 28.08 -6.77
N MET A 369 -1.46 28.57 -5.54
CA MET A 369 -2.70 28.64 -4.81
C MET A 369 -3.50 29.89 -5.25
N PRO A 370 -4.77 29.75 -5.69
CA PRO A 370 -5.62 30.88 -6.00
C PRO A 370 -5.84 31.81 -4.80
N SER A 371 -5.81 33.13 -5.03
CA SER A 371 -6.01 34.15 -3.97
C SER A 371 -7.49 34.33 -3.62
N VAL A 372 -8.17 33.22 -3.23
CA VAL A 372 -9.57 33.26 -2.77
C VAL A 372 -9.69 32.72 -1.35
N LEU A 373 -10.52 33.34 -0.50
CA LEU A 373 -10.62 33.04 0.93
C LEU A 373 -10.99 31.58 1.25
N SER A 374 -11.68 30.88 0.36
CA SER A 374 -12.00 29.44 0.57
C SER A 374 -10.76 28.56 0.62
N MET A 375 -9.64 28.98 0.00
CA MET A 375 -8.38 28.28 0.05
C MET A 375 -7.80 28.19 1.46
N ALA A 376 -8.07 29.18 2.32
CA ALA A 376 -7.67 29.17 3.72
C ALA A 376 -8.33 28.02 4.52
N LEU A 377 -9.45 27.50 4.05
CA LEU A 377 -10.11 26.31 4.62
C LEU A 377 -9.67 24.99 3.95
N GLY A 378 -8.65 25.04 3.09
CA GLY A 378 -8.12 23.87 2.40
C GLY A 378 -8.97 23.39 1.24
N ALA A 379 -9.63 24.31 0.50
CA ALA A 379 -10.39 23.99 -0.70
C ALA A 379 -9.50 23.63 -1.91
N GLY A 380 -8.21 23.96 -1.86
CA GLY A 380 -7.24 23.57 -2.88
C GLY A 380 -6.84 22.11 -2.78
N GLU A 381 -6.29 21.55 -3.86
CA GLU A 381 -5.88 20.16 -3.90
C GLU A 381 -4.38 20.00 -3.70
N THR A 382 -3.99 19.00 -2.92
CA THR A 382 -2.60 18.57 -2.73
C THR A 382 -2.51 17.05 -2.62
N SER A 383 -1.30 16.49 -2.68
CA SER A 383 -1.09 15.07 -2.42
C SER A 383 -0.75 14.82 -0.95
N LEU A 384 -0.99 13.59 -0.48
CA LEU A 384 -0.62 13.19 0.88
C LEU A 384 0.89 13.35 1.12
N PHE A 385 1.72 13.01 0.13
CA PHE A 385 3.17 13.21 0.21
C PHE A 385 3.57 14.66 0.48
N LYS A 386 3.01 15.61 -0.30
CA LYS A 386 3.30 17.03 -0.12
C LYS A 386 2.81 17.55 1.23
N LEU A 387 1.61 17.14 1.63
CA LEU A 387 1.05 17.52 2.93
C LEU A 387 1.94 17.01 4.07
N THR A 388 2.36 15.74 4.04
CA THR A 388 3.23 15.15 5.08
C THR A 388 4.59 15.85 5.12
N THR A 389 5.20 16.11 3.96
CA THR A 389 6.48 16.83 3.88
C THR A 389 6.37 18.25 4.44
N ALA A 390 5.28 18.96 4.14
CA ALA A 390 5.04 20.29 4.70
C ALA A 390 4.84 20.26 6.23
N TYR A 391 4.14 19.24 6.74
CA TYR A 391 3.95 19.05 8.18
C TYR A 391 5.26 18.70 8.92
N ALA A 392 6.22 18.08 8.25
CA ALA A 392 7.53 17.81 8.85
C ALA A 392 8.20 19.08 9.37
N SER A 393 8.02 20.24 8.71
CA SER A 393 8.57 21.52 9.14
C SER A 393 8.04 22.01 10.50
N PHE A 394 6.84 21.59 10.91
CA PHE A 394 6.31 21.99 12.23
C PHE A 394 7.02 21.29 13.40
N VAL A 395 7.61 20.12 13.17
CA VAL A 395 8.22 19.30 14.24
C VAL A 395 9.74 19.28 14.19
N ASN A 396 10.37 19.83 13.14
CA ASN A 396 11.82 19.84 12.97
C ASN A 396 12.48 21.23 13.19
N GLY A 397 11.75 22.16 13.83
CA GLY A 397 12.23 23.52 14.07
C GLY A 397 12.09 24.46 12.87
N GLY A 398 11.13 24.24 11.99
CA GLY A 398 10.86 25.10 10.83
C GLY A 398 11.70 24.80 9.59
N LYS A 399 12.50 23.73 9.61
CA LYS A 399 13.39 23.37 8.50
C LYS A 399 12.61 22.67 7.39
N LYS A 400 12.81 23.10 6.15
CA LYS A 400 12.26 22.44 4.98
C LYS A 400 13.00 21.12 4.73
N VAL A 401 12.26 20.01 4.60
CA VAL A 401 12.82 18.71 4.20
C VAL A 401 12.36 18.34 2.81
N GLN A 402 13.20 17.57 2.12
CA GLN A 402 12.83 16.94 0.86
C GLN A 402 12.55 15.48 1.12
N GLY A 403 11.28 15.06 0.92
CA GLY A 403 10.92 13.66 1.12
C GLY A 403 11.62 12.76 0.10
N THR A 404 12.24 11.68 0.57
CA THR A 404 12.98 10.72 -0.24
C THR A 404 12.63 9.28 0.07
N LEU A 405 12.62 8.44 -0.96
CA LEU A 405 12.48 6.98 -0.87
C LEU A 405 13.84 6.28 -1.05
N ILE A 406 14.83 7.00 -1.59
CA ILE A 406 16.12 6.45 -2.01
C ILE A 406 17.24 7.09 -1.21
N ASP A 407 18.00 6.26 -0.49
CA ASP A 407 19.20 6.70 0.22
C ASP A 407 20.42 6.72 -0.69
N ARG A 408 20.57 5.70 -1.54
CA ARG A 408 21.77 5.57 -2.39
C ARG A 408 21.49 4.74 -3.63
N ILE A 409 22.08 5.13 -4.74
CA ILE A 409 22.16 4.34 -5.98
C ILE A 409 23.63 4.11 -6.32
N GLN A 410 24.01 2.87 -6.57
CA GLN A 410 25.35 2.48 -7.03
C GLN A 410 25.25 1.75 -8.38
N ASP A 411 26.28 1.93 -9.21
CA ASP A 411 26.43 1.16 -10.44
C ASP A 411 26.93 -0.27 -10.13
N ARG A 412 27.06 -1.09 -11.18
CA ARG A 412 27.59 -2.46 -11.10
C ARG A 412 29.02 -2.58 -10.60
N ARG A 413 29.78 -1.47 -10.51
CA ARG A 413 31.14 -1.40 -10.01
C ARG A 413 31.19 -0.90 -8.56
N GLY A 414 30.04 -0.61 -7.96
CA GLY A 414 29.92 -0.07 -6.60
C GLY A 414 30.16 1.44 -6.49
N LYS A 415 30.32 2.15 -7.63
CA LYS A 415 30.45 3.61 -7.62
C LYS A 415 29.09 4.25 -7.29
N ASN A 416 29.09 5.19 -6.36
CA ASN A 416 27.90 5.96 -6.02
C ASN A 416 27.52 6.89 -7.20
N ILE A 417 26.27 6.73 -7.67
CA ILE A 417 25.64 7.58 -8.69
C ILE A 417 24.79 8.63 -7.99
N PHE A 418 24.13 8.24 -6.90
CA PHE A 418 23.31 9.10 -6.07
C PHE A 418 23.49 8.74 -4.59
N VAL A 419 23.59 9.76 -3.74
CA VAL A 419 23.59 9.64 -2.27
C VAL A 419 22.76 10.80 -1.70
N ASN A 420 21.75 10.48 -0.93
CA ASN A 420 20.83 11.47 -0.35
C ASN A 420 21.49 12.40 0.68
N ASP A 421 22.49 11.89 1.43
CA ASP A 421 23.14 12.64 2.53
C ASP A 421 24.35 13.48 2.09
N GLN A 422 24.54 13.74 0.79
CA GLN A 422 25.62 14.63 0.29
C GLN A 422 25.30 16.13 0.44
N VAL A 423 24.17 16.48 1.02
CA VAL A 423 23.92 17.87 1.38
C VAL A 423 24.80 18.21 2.59
N LEU A 424 26.03 18.63 2.30
CA LEU A 424 26.89 19.32 3.28
C LEU A 424 26.18 20.62 3.63
N CYS A 425 25.38 20.58 4.68
CA CYS A 425 24.84 21.78 5.27
C CYS A 425 26.00 22.51 5.97
N SER A 426 26.55 23.52 5.32
CA SER A 426 27.57 24.37 5.89
C SER A 426 27.05 25.19 7.06
N ASN A 427 25.73 25.24 7.27
CA ASN A 427 25.09 26.01 8.34
C ASN A 427 23.73 25.38 8.69
N CYS A 428 23.78 24.18 9.32
CA CYS A 428 22.57 23.41 9.65
C CYS A 428 21.68 24.06 10.71
N ASP A 429 22.13 25.13 11.33
CA ASP A 429 21.38 25.88 12.33
C ASP A 429 20.46 26.96 11.72
N MET A 430 20.59 27.23 10.42
CA MET A 430 19.67 28.16 9.75
C MET A 430 18.36 27.47 9.40
N PRO A 431 17.21 28.08 9.71
CA PRO A 431 15.92 27.58 9.26
C PRO A 431 15.88 27.59 7.71
N TYR A 432 15.42 26.50 7.11
CA TYR A 432 15.26 26.39 5.64
C TYR A 432 14.09 27.21 5.08
N ILE A 433 13.38 27.90 5.95
CA ILE A 433 12.26 28.76 5.59
C ILE A 433 12.73 30.20 5.90
N GLU A 434 13.53 30.79 5.04
CA GLU A 434 13.65 32.23 4.87
C GLU A 434 12.63 32.72 3.85
#